data_c9df7fba3c7affa6107c37caccb81f8d
#
_entry.id   c9df7fba3c7affa6107c37caccb81f8d
#
_cell.length_a   1.000
_cell.length_b   1.000
_cell.length_c   1.000
_cell.angle_alpha   90.00
_cell.angle_beta   90.00
_cell.angle_gamma   90.00
#
_symmetry.space_group_name_H-M   'P 1'
#
loop_
_entity.id
_entity.type
_entity.pdbx_description
1 polymer ?
#
loop_
_entity_poly.entity_id
_entity_poly.type
_entity_poly.pdbx_seq_one_letter_code
_entity_poly.pdbx_strand_id
1 'polypeptide(L)'
;MEESTIPSPLNAEVVTPIQIGFILQPHFSLMAFTAAMDALITANLVHEQTLYQIHTYGIDSRKVLSDIGIDIATDATVDSLTLHNRGALDWLFVCGGYRCETAPIQPLIECLNAAHHQSIKLGSIWNGTIALAHAQALDNHVMSAVHPNSHLFIRSEFPTLQLASHTFEVSATNASCAGPNSAMEMMLAMIESQFNRSLVRAIREILSCDQASEGRQTILHGPVTDVLTSRPAALNEAITLMEANIEEPLSPEDLARCLSMSRRQLERLFQTHLEISPSRHYLKLRLAFAHKQLEESSESIIQIGLSSGFVSSSHFSNCFKDHFGYSPTQLRQGLNRKL
;
A
#
# COMPACT_ATOMS: atom_id res chain seq x y z
N MET A 1 21.10 61.91 -22.79
CA MET A 1 20.36 61.41 -21.60
C MET A 1 19.46 60.31 -22.11
N GLU A 2 19.96 59.08 -22.09
CA GLU A 2 19.17 57.89 -22.45
C GLU A 2 18.45 57.43 -21.17
N GLU A 3 17.13 57.46 -21.21
CA GLU A 3 16.31 56.87 -20.16
C GLU A 3 16.43 55.31 -20.19
N SER A 4 17.06 54.77 -19.15
CA SER A 4 17.10 53.37 -18.88
C SER A 4 15.71 52.87 -18.53
N THR A 5 15.04 52.22 -19.48
CA THR A 5 13.76 51.54 -19.24
C THR A 5 14.05 50.29 -18.44
N ILE A 6 13.66 50.31 -17.16
CA ILE A 6 13.65 49.12 -16.29
C ILE A 6 12.60 48.16 -16.88
N PRO A 7 12.96 46.87 -17.21
CA PRO A 7 11.95 45.94 -17.66
C PRO A 7 10.96 45.66 -16.52
N SER A 8 9.67 45.78 -16.85
CA SER A 8 8.54 45.41 -16.01
C SER A 8 8.68 43.96 -15.53
N PRO A 9 8.36 43.62 -14.28
CA PRO A 9 8.42 42.24 -13.80
C PRO A 9 7.47 41.41 -14.66
N LEU A 10 8.05 40.38 -15.27
CA LEU A 10 7.38 39.32 -16.04
C LEU A 10 6.14 38.86 -15.26
N ASN A 11 5.01 38.75 -15.96
CA ASN A 11 3.77 38.13 -15.48
C ASN A 11 4.11 36.74 -14.91
N ALA A 12 4.19 36.61 -13.60
CA ALA A 12 4.17 35.33 -12.96
C ALA A 12 2.78 34.73 -13.25
N GLU A 13 2.70 33.70 -14.03
CA GLU A 13 1.44 32.96 -14.22
C GLU A 13 0.94 32.56 -12.82
N VAL A 14 -0.25 33.01 -12.46
CA VAL A 14 -0.89 32.66 -11.19
C VAL A 14 -1.27 31.20 -11.27
N VAL A 15 -0.56 30.36 -10.53
CA VAL A 15 -0.88 28.93 -10.44
C VAL A 15 -2.19 28.77 -9.66
N THR A 16 -3.21 28.19 -10.29
CA THR A 16 -4.42 27.80 -9.58
C THR A 16 -4.12 26.59 -8.70
N PRO A 17 -4.32 26.64 -7.37
CA PRO A 17 -4.05 25.51 -6.50
C PRO A 17 -4.85 24.27 -6.87
N ILE A 18 -4.19 23.12 -6.89
CA ILE A 18 -4.81 21.82 -7.09
C ILE A 18 -5.61 21.47 -5.83
N GLN A 19 -6.88 21.13 -6.00
CA GLN A 19 -7.83 20.84 -4.91
C GLN A 19 -7.76 19.36 -4.56
N ILE A 20 -7.32 19.03 -3.35
CA ILE A 20 -7.17 17.63 -2.88
C ILE A 20 -8.07 17.39 -1.67
N GLY A 21 -8.95 16.39 -1.77
CA GLY A 21 -9.76 15.89 -0.67
C GLY A 21 -9.23 14.58 -0.09
N PHE A 22 -9.28 14.45 1.24
CA PHE A 22 -9.01 13.19 1.93
C PHE A 22 -10.23 12.78 2.74
N ILE A 23 -10.82 11.62 2.42
CA ILE A 23 -11.85 10.98 3.23
C ILE A 23 -11.18 10.05 4.21
N LEU A 24 -11.40 10.26 5.50
CA LEU A 24 -10.85 9.43 6.56
C LEU A 24 -11.88 8.38 6.98
N GLN A 25 -11.55 7.10 6.81
CA GLN A 25 -12.37 6.00 7.35
C GLN A 25 -12.12 5.84 8.87
N PRO A 26 -13.09 5.38 9.66
CA PRO A 26 -12.84 5.01 11.05
C PRO A 26 -11.65 4.04 11.14
N HIS A 27 -10.73 4.29 12.07
CA HIS A 27 -9.47 3.56 12.26
C HIS A 27 -8.49 3.65 11.08
N PHE A 28 -8.56 4.71 10.28
CA PHE A 28 -7.57 4.99 9.24
C PHE A 28 -6.14 5.06 9.81
N SER A 29 -5.16 4.78 8.97
CA SER A 29 -3.75 4.91 9.38
C SER A 29 -3.34 6.37 9.50
N LEU A 30 -3.14 6.85 10.74
CA LEU A 30 -2.71 8.21 10.99
C LEU A 30 -1.36 8.49 10.35
N MET A 31 -0.41 7.56 10.44
CA MET A 31 0.90 7.71 9.85
C MET A 31 0.83 7.83 8.32
N ALA A 32 0.01 7.04 7.64
CA ALA A 32 -0.12 7.10 6.20
C ALA A 32 -0.78 8.42 5.73
N PHE A 33 -1.82 8.85 6.42
CA PHE A 33 -2.50 10.10 6.16
C PHE A 33 -1.58 11.32 6.36
N THR A 34 -0.88 11.39 7.50
CA THR A 34 0.03 12.51 7.79
C THR A 34 1.22 12.52 6.84
N ALA A 35 1.78 11.37 6.47
CA ALA A 35 2.85 11.29 5.49
C ALA A 35 2.42 11.83 4.11
N ALA A 36 1.20 11.51 3.67
CA ALA A 36 0.65 12.05 2.43
C ALA A 36 0.43 13.57 2.52
N MET A 37 -0.13 14.05 3.63
CA MET A 37 -0.35 15.49 3.85
C MET A 37 0.95 16.28 3.92
N ASP A 38 1.95 15.76 4.64
CA ASP A 38 3.25 16.44 4.83
C ASP A 38 3.96 16.71 3.51
N ALA A 39 3.90 15.77 2.56
CA ALA A 39 4.46 15.99 1.22
C ALA A 39 3.81 17.19 0.51
N LEU A 40 2.47 17.30 0.56
CA LEU A 40 1.70 18.38 -0.08
C LEU A 40 1.87 19.73 0.63
N ILE A 41 1.84 19.73 1.96
CA ILE A 41 2.04 20.93 2.78
C ILE A 41 3.46 21.46 2.57
N THR A 42 4.45 20.56 2.57
CA THR A 42 5.86 20.94 2.35
C THR A 42 6.07 21.46 0.92
N ALA A 43 5.36 20.94 -0.09
CA ALA A 43 5.37 21.52 -1.43
C ALA A 43 4.92 22.98 -1.42
N ASN A 44 3.87 23.32 -0.67
CA ASN A 44 3.42 24.70 -0.49
C ASN A 44 4.44 25.57 0.30
N LEU A 45 5.21 24.96 1.21
CA LEU A 45 6.21 25.71 2.00
C LEU A 45 7.46 26.07 1.19
N VAL A 46 7.86 25.22 0.25
CA VAL A 46 9.07 25.42 -0.56
C VAL A 46 8.80 26.17 -1.86
N HIS A 47 7.54 26.34 -2.24
CA HIS A 47 7.14 27.09 -3.43
C HIS A 47 6.63 28.49 -3.07
N GLU A 48 6.86 29.48 -3.93
CA GLU A 48 6.42 30.87 -3.70
C GLU A 48 4.89 31.05 -3.75
N GLN A 49 4.19 30.13 -4.41
CA GLN A 49 2.73 30.15 -4.53
C GLN A 49 2.14 28.88 -3.92
N THR A 50 0.90 28.92 -3.45
CA THR A 50 0.18 27.74 -2.97
C THR A 50 -0.12 26.82 -4.14
N LEU A 51 0.47 25.61 -4.12
CA LEU A 51 0.30 24.59 -5.16
C LEU A 51 -0.90 23.67 -4.89
N TYR A 52 -1.17 23.40 -3.62
CA TYR A 52 -2.21 22.47 -3.18
C TYR A 52 -3.12 23.12 -2.14
N GLN A 53 -4.41 22.97 -2.31
CA GLN A 53 -5.40 23.24 -1.28
C GLN A 53 -5.99 21.91 -0.81
N ILE A 54 -5.90 21.66 0.50
CA ILE A 54 -6.20 20.35 1.08
C ILE A 54 -7.49 20.47 1.90
N HIS A 55 -8.38 19.50 1.72
CA HIS A 55 -9.65 19.36 2.41
C HIS A 55 -9.76 17.99 3.04
N THR A 56 -10.33 17.89 4.23
CA THR A 56 -10.49 16.64 4.96
C THR A 56 -11.95 16.35 5.26
N TYR A 57 -12.35 15.10 5.11
CA TYR A 57 -13.74 14.68 5.27
C TYR A 57 -13.82 13.43 6.16
N GLY A 58 -14.73 13.46 7.12
CA GLY A 58 -15.17 12.23 7.79
C GLY A 58 -16.36 11.62 7.04
N ILE A 59 -16.71 10.39 7.32
CA ILE A 59 -17.89 9.75 6.69
C ILE A 59 -19.15 10.30 7.35
N ASP A 60 -19.43 9.89 8.58
CA ASP A 60 -20.64 10.25 9.33
C ASP A 60 -20.40 11.37 10.35
N SER A 61 -19.14 11.68 10.66
CA SER A 61 -18.74 12.62 11.68
C SER A 61 -17.51 13.39 11.28
N ARG A 62 -17.43 14.65 11.70
CA ARG A 62 -16.21 15.48 11.55
C ARG A 62 -15.08 15.07 12.50
N LYS A 63 -15.30 14.12 13.39
CA LYS A 63 -14.33 13.60 14.32
C LYS A 63 -14.11 12.13 14.03
N VAL A 64 -12.93 11.77 13.55
CA VAL A 64 -12.61 10.43 13.07
C VAL A 64 -11.48 9.84 13.90
N LEU A 65 -11.73 8.67 14.51
CA LEU A 65 -10.75 7.95 15.30
C LEU A 65 -9.73 7.25 14.39
N SER A 66 -8.45 7.48 14.64
CA SER A 66 -7.35 6.82 13.93
C SER A 66 -7.04 5.41 14.47
N ASP A 67 -6.18 4.69 13.78
CA ASP A 67 -5.68 3.35 14.16
C ASP A 67 -4.93 3.31 15.50
N ILE A 68 -4.32 4.44 15.90
CA ILE A 68 -3.58 4.58 17.16
C ILE A 68 -4.41 5.23 18.28
N GLY A 69 -5.71 5.42 18.08
CA GLY A 69 -6.62 5.94 19.11
C GLY A 69 -6.62 7.47 19.26
N ILE A 70 -6.10 8.21 18.31
CA ILE A 70 -6.16 9.68 18.26
C ILE A 70 -7.32 10.10 17.37
N ASP A 71 -8.16 11.00 17.85
CA ASP A 71 -9.23 11.61 17.08
C ASP A 71 -8.71 12.77 16.23
N ILE A 72 -9.05 12.75 14.94
CA ILE A 72 -8.75 13.84 14.00
C ILE A 72 -10.04 14.58 13.67
N ALA A 73 -10.03 15.90 13.81
CA ALA A 73 -11.10 16.76 13.33
C ALA A 73 -10.94 17.00 11.83
N THR A 74 -11.99 16.76 11.06
CA THR A 74 -12.05 17.03 9.62
C THR A 74 -12.81 18.32 9.35
N ASP A 75 -12.60 18.92 8.17
CA ASP A 75 -13.25 20.17 7.76
C ASP A 75 -14.77 19.98 7.61
N ALA A 76 -15.18 18.81 7.11
CA ALA A 76 -16.57 18.48 6.80
C ALA A 76 -16.84 16.97 6.85
N THR A 77 -18.05 16.56 6.49
CA THR A 77 -18.44 15.16 6.22
C THR A 77 -18.69 14.94 4.73
N VAL A 78 -18.71 13.68 4.28
CA VAL A 78 -18.95 13.36 2.87
C VAL A 78 -20.30 13.88 2.36
N ASP A 79 -21.32 13.96 3.20
CA ASP A 79 -22.65 14.49 2.83
C ASP A 79 -22.61 15.96 2.44
N SER A 80 -21.66 16.73 2.96
CA SER A 80 -21.47 18.15 2.66
C SER A 80 -20.51 18.39 1.49
N LEU A 81 -19.94 17.35 0.91
CA LEU A 81 -19.02 17.42 -0.22
C LEU A 81 -19.77 17.86 -1.48
N THR A 82 -19.51 19.10 -1.92
CA THR A 82 -20.14 19.64 -3.12
C THR A 82 -19.28 19.34 -4.33
N LEU A 83 -19.67 18.34 -5.12
CA LEU A 83 -18.92 17.88 -6.29
C LEU A 83 -19.23 18.69 -7.57
N HIS A 84 -20.27 19.54 -7.58
CA HIS A 84 -20.85 20.14 -8.80
C HIS A 84 -20.44 21.58 -9.13
N ASN A 85 -19.56 22.25 -8.32
CA ASN A 85 -19.25 23.65 -8.50
C ASN A 85 -17.83 23.92 -9.04
N ARG A 86 -17.60 25.12 -9.61
CA ARG A 86 -16.26 25.66 -9.87
C ARG A 86 -15.49 25.72 -8.54
N GLY A 87 -14.43 24.94 -8.41
CA GLY A 87 -13.73 24.65 -7.16
C GLY A 87 -13.95 23.21 -6.68
N ALA A 88 -14.53 22.36 -7.51
CA ALA A 88 -14.57 20.92 -7.29
C ALA A 88 -13.15 20.36 -7.08
N LEU A 89 -13.06 19.25 -6.36
CA LEU A 89 -11.79 18.57 -6.13
C LEU A 89 -11.17 18.09 -7.45
N ASP A 90 -9.87 18.25 -7.58
CA ASP A 90 -9.08 17.61 -8.65
C ASP A 90 -8.80 16.15 -8.30
N TRP A 91 -8.56 15.89 -7.00
CA TRP A 91 -8.29 14.55 -6.46
C TRP A 91 -9.10 14.31 -5.19
N LEU A 92 -9.59 13.09 -5.04
CA LEU A 92 -10.25 12.60 -3.83
C LEU A 92 -9.61 11.29 -3.38
N PHE A 93 -8.95 11.29 -2.22
CA PHE A 93 -8.29 10.14 -1.64
C PHE A 93 -9.12 9.52 -0.54
N VAL A 94 -9.22 8.19 -0.52
CA VAL A 94 -9.78 7.43 0.60
C VAL A 94 -8.64 6.92 1.48
N CYS A 95 -8.60 7.37 2.71
CA CYS A 95 -7.62 6.93 3.70
C CYS A 95 -8.17 5.75 4.51
N GLY A 96 -7.62 4.59 4.26
CA GLY A 96 -7.87 3.37 5.03
C GLY A 96 -6.74 3.08 6.02
N GLY A 97 -6.78 1.90 6.63
CA GLY A 97 -5.78 1.43 7.59
C GLY A 97 -6.01 -0.04 7.92
N TYR A 98 -5.12 -0.62 8.70
CA TYR A 98 -5.17 -2.05 9.05
C TYR A 98 -6.47 -2.45 9.77
N ARG A 99 -7.06 -1.52 10.55
CA ARG A 99 -8.27 -1.77 11.35
C ARG A 99 -9.56 -1.28 10.70
N CYS A 100 -9.50 -0.71 9.49
CA CYS A 100 -10.71 -0.31 8.79
C CYS A 100 -11.53 -1.53 8.38
N GLU A 101 -12.83 -1.40 8.49
CA GLU A 101 -13.75 -2.43 8.01
C GLU A 101 -13.65 -2.61 6.49
N THR A 102 -13.80 -3.84 6.04
CA THR A 102 -13.81 -4.18 4.61
C THR A 102 -15.22 -4.18 4.03
N ALA A 103 -16.24 -4.10 4.89
CA ALA A 103 -17.63 -4.01 4.48
C ALA A 103 -17.94 -2.67 3.78
N PRO A 104 -18.90 -2.65 2.83
CA PRO A 104 -19.29 -1.43 2.14
C PRO A 104 -19.96 -0.43 3.10
N ILE A 105 -19.49 0.82 3.08
CA ILE A 105 -20.08 1.93 3.85
C ILE A 105 -20.87 2.80 2.85
N GLN A 106 -22.20 2.72 2.93
CA GLN A 106 -23.10 3.27 1.91
C GLN A 106 -22.85 4.77 1.61
N PRO A 107 -22.77 5.71 2.57
CA PRO A 107 -22.50 7.12 2.29
C PRO A 107 -21.17 7.35 1.55
N LEU A 108 -20.13 6.56 1.90
CA LEU A 108 -18.82 6.63 1.23
C LEU A 108 -18.93 6.15 -0.23
N ILE A 109 -19.63 5.03 -0.48
CA ILE A 109 -19.82 4.49 -1.83
C ILE A 109 -20.57 5.47 -2.72
N GLU A 110 -21.63 6.08 -2.24
CA GLU A 110 -22.41 7.08 -2.96
C GLU A 110 -21.57 8.31 -3.32
N CYS A 111 -20.78 8.79 -2.38
CA CYS A 111 -19.84 9.89 -2.58
C CYS A 111 -18.78 9.55 -3.65
N LEU A 112 -18.18 8.35 -3.58
CA LEU A 112 -17.15 7.93 -4.54
C LEU A 112 -17.72 7.72 -5.95
N ASN A 113 -18.91 7.16 -6.05
CA ASN A 113 -19.62 7.03 -7.33
C ASN A 113 -19.92 8.41 -7.94
N ALA A 114 -20.40 9.35 -7.14
CA ALA A 114 -20.66 10.70 -7.59
C ALA A 114 -19.35 11.40 -8.06
N ALA A 115 -18.26 11.24 -7.32
CA ALA A 115 -16.94 11.77 -7.69
C ALA A 115 -16.42 11.16 -9.01
N HIS A 116 -16.55 9.84 -9.17
CA HIS A 116 -16.16 9.14 -10.39
C HIS A 116 -16.93 9.65 -11.60
N HIS A 117 -18.27 9.79 -11.49
CA HIS A 117 -19.10 10.35 -12.56
C HIS A 117 -18.79 11.81 -12.91
N GLN A 118 -18.22 12.58 -11.98
CA GLN A 118 -17.73 13.94 -12.20
C GLN A 118 -16.30 14.00 -12.75
N SER A 119 -15.70 12.85 -13.05
CA SER A 119 -14.31 12.73 -13.52
C SER A 119 -13.27 13.28 -12.53
N ILE A 120 -13.60 13.33 -11.24
CA ILE A 120 -12.63 13.60 -10.17
C ILE A 120 -11.67 12.43 -10.10
N LYS A 121 -10.39 12.73 -10.08
CA LYS A 121 -9.36 11.69 -9.96
C LYS A 121 -9.41 11.06 -8.57
N LEU A 122 -9.34 9.74 -8.52
CA LEU A 122 -9.52 8.99 -7.28
C LEU A 122 -8.21 8.39 -6.80
N GLY A 123 -7.99 8.47 -5.50
CA GLY A 123 -6.83 7.86 -4.88
C GLY A 123 -7.18 7.03 -3.65
N SER A 124 -6.29 6.14 -3.29
CA SER A 124 -6.44 5.29 -2.13
C SER A 124 -5.15 5.14 -1.34
N ILE A 125 -5.29 5.17 -0.04
CA ILE A 125 -4.21 4.94 0.92
C ILE A 125 -4.56 3.69 1.69
N TRP A 126 -3.64 2.70 1.68
CA TRP A 126 -3.80 1.40 2.31
C TRP A 126 -5.00 0.63 1.75
N ASN A 127 -5.91 0.14 2.61
CA ASN A 127 -7.14 -0.56 2.17
C ASN A 127 -8.29 0.38 1.77
N GLY A 128 -8.04 1.68 1.62
CA GLY A 128 -8.97 2.61 0.96
C GLY A 128 -9.36 2.17 -0.45
N THR A 129 -8.50 1.38 -1.12
CA THR A 129 -8.79 0.73 -2.40
C THR A 129 -10.03 -0.17 -2.34
N ILE A 130 -10.32 -0.79 -1.20
CA ILE A 130 -11.52 -1.64 -1.02
C ILE A 130 -12.79 -0.79 -1.16
N ALA A 131 -12.81 0.42 -0.61
CA ALA A 131 -13.96 1.33 -0.78
C ALA A 131 -14.15 1.76 -2.24
N LEU A 132 -13.06 2.05 -2.96
CA LEU A 132 -13.11 2.34 -4.39
C LEU A 132 -13.61 1.14 -5.21
N ALA A 133 -13.20 -0.08 -4.84
CA ALA A 133 -13.68 -1.31 -5.49
C ALA A 133 -15.17 -1.56 -5.24
N HIS A 134 -15.67 -1.38 -4.02
CA HIS A 134 -17.11 -1.44 -3.73
C HIS A 134 -17.92 -0.39 -4.50
N ALA A 135 -17.37 0.80 -4.68
CA ALA A 135 -17.99 1.86 -5.47
C ALA A 135 -17.87 1.63 -6.99
N GLN A 136 -17.21 0.56 -7.44
CA GLN A 136 -16.90 0.32 -8.87
C GLN A 136 -16.24 1.54 -9.55
N ALA A 137 -15.47 2.30 -8.78
CA ALA A 137 -14.84 3.55 -9.18
C ALA A 137 -13.37 3.36 -9.62
N LEU A 138 -12.97 2.13 -9.90
CA LEU A 138 -11.65 1.75 -10.42
C LEU A 138 -11.83 1.15 -11.82
N ASP A 139 -11.07 1.68 -12.78
CA ASP A 139 -11.03 1.12 -14.13
C ASP A 139 -10.38 -0.27 -14.13
N ASN A 140 -10.94 -1.22 -14.86
CA ASN A 140 -10.47 -2.62 -14.95
C ASN A 140 -9.02 -2.75 -15.48
N HIS A 141 -8.44 -1.70 -16.03
CA HIS A 141 -7.08 -1.68 -16.59
C HIS A 141 -6.07 -0.97 -15.68
N VAL A 142 -6.52 -0.42 -14.55
CA VAL A 142 -5.67 0.30 -13.61
C VAL A 142 -5.18 -0.64 -12.53
N MET A 143 -3.85 -0.72 -12.39
CA MET A 143 -3.23 -1.46 -11.30
C MET A 143 -3.37 -0.68 -9.99
N SER A 144 -3.68 -1.37 -8.91
CA SER A 144 -3.79 -0.77 -7.58
C SER A 144 -2.78 -1.36 -6.62
N ALA A 145 -1.99 -0.50 -5.99
CA ALA A 145 -1.09 -0.88 -4.93
C ALA A 145 -1.87 -1.01 -3.61
N VAL A 146 -1.88 -2.21 -3.06
CA VAL A 146 -2.64 -2.55 -1.85
C VAL A 146 -1.75 -3.33 -0.90
N HIS A 147 -1.94 -3.13 0.40
CA HIS A 147 -1.18 -3.87 1.41
C HIS A 147 -1.38 -5.38 1.25
N PRO A 148 -0.32 -6.21 1.31
CA PRO A 148 -0.40 -7.66 1.10
C PRO A 148 -1.46 -8.38 1.94
N ASN A 149 -1.73 -7.91 3.16
CA ASN A 149 -2.76 -8.48 4.03
C ASN A 149 -4.19 -8.42 3.44
N SER A 150 -4.45 -7.50 2.52
CA SER A 150 -5.75 -7.36 1.85
C SER A 150 -5.83 -8.09 0.51
N HIS A 151 -4.73 -8.66 0.01
CA HIS A 151 -4.70 -9.31 -1.31
C HIS A 151 -5.66 -10.49 -1.43
N LEU A 152 -5.74 -11.35 -0.40
CA LEU A 152 -6.66 -12.50 -0.41
C LEU A 152 -8.12 -12.03 -0.47
N PHE A 153 -8.48 -11.06 0.36
CA PHE A 153 -9.82 -10.48 0.36
C PHE A 153 -10.17 -9.87 -1.00
N ILE A 154 -9.27 -9.07 -1.57
CA ILE A 154 -9.50 -8.41 -2.86
C ILE A 154 -9.64 -9.45 -3.99
N ARG A 155 -8.80 -10.47 -4.01
CA ARG A 155 -8.89 -11.54 -5.04
C ARG A 155 -10.19 -12.34 -4.94
N SER A 156 -10.73 -12.52 -3.73
CA SER A 156 -12.01 -13.19 -3.49
C SER A 156 -13.20 -12.33 -3.92
N GLU A 157 -13.26 -11.09 -3.45
CA GLU A 157 -14.43 -10.22 -3.63
C GLU A 157 -14.38 -9.42 -4.93
N PHE A 158 -13.17 -9.08 -5.41
CA PHE A 158 -12.97 -8.25 -6.60
C PHE A 158 -11.98 -8.89 -7.58
N PRO A 159 -12.30 -10.05 -8.18
CA PRO A 159 -11.38 -10.83 -9.00
C PRO A 159 -10.90 -10.11 -10.27
N THR A 160 -11.59 -9.07 -10.71
CA THR A 160 -11.21 -8.25 -11.88
C THR A 160 -10.21 -7.14 -11.54
N LEU A 161 -10.02 -6.83 -10.25
CA LEU A 161 -9.09 -5.79 -9.82
C LEU A 161 -7.64 -6.25 -9.99
N GLN A 162 -6.86 -5.47 -10.72
CA GLN A 162 -5.45 -5.75 -10.93
C GLN A 162 -4.62 -5.20 -9.77
N LEU A 163 -3.90 -6.08 -9.08
CA LEU A 163 -3.00 -5.70 -7.99
C LEU A 163 -1.61 -5.42 -8.52
N ALA A 164 -1.07 -4.28 -8.14
CA ALA A 164 0.30 -3.90 -8.45
C ALA A 164 1.32 -4.73 -7.64
N SER A 165 2.48 -4.94 -8.21
CA SER A 165 3.64 -5.52 -7.52
C SER A 165 4.46 -4.48 -6.74
N HIS A 166 4.18 -3.20 -6.95
CA HIS A 166 4.86 -2.08 -6.32
C HIS A 166 4.10 -1.61 -5.08
N THR A 167 4.78 -0.86 -4.22
CA THR A 167 4.19 -0.33 -2.98
C THR A 167 3.30 0.88 -3.21
N PHE A 168 3.38 1.53 -4.37
CA PHE A 168 2.47 2.57 -4.83
C PHE A 168 2.36 2.58 -6.35
N GLU A 169 1.27 3.11 -6.85
CA GLU A 169 0.99 3.36 -8.26
C GLU A 169 0.44 4.77 -8.45
N VAL A 170 0.84 5.44 -9.51
CA VAL A 170 0.33 6.75 -9.91
C VAL A 170 0.08 6.77 -11.41
N SER A 171 -1.13 7.08 -11.79
CA SER A 171 -1.55 7.24 -13.18
C SER A 171 -2.18 8.62 -13.39
N ALA A 172 -2.67 8.88 -14.59
CA ALA A 172 -3.35 10.16 -14.90
C ALA A 172 -4.64 10.36 -14.10
N THR A 173 -5.34 9.29 -13.74
CA THR A 173 -6.67 9.32 -13.13
C THR A 173 -6.75 8.64 -11.76
N ASN A 174 -5.77 7.80 -11.43
CA ASN A 174 -5.76 7.02 -10.20
C ASN A 174 -4.40 7.04 -9.52
N ALA A 175 -4.41 7.01 -8.19
CA ALA A 175 -3.23 6.83 -7.38
C ALA A 175 -3.53 5.90 -6.20
N SER A 176 -2.61 5.00 -5.85
CA SER A 176 -2.81 4.06 -4.75
C SER A 176 -1.50 3.73 -4.05
N CYS A 177 -1.54 3.47 -2.75
CA CYS A 177 -0.38 3.02 -2.00
C CYS A 177 -0.72 1.98 -0.94
N ALA A 178 0.25 1.10 -0.69
CA ALA A 178 0.09 -0.06 0.17
C ALA A 178 0.21 0.24 1.68
N GLY A 179 0.70 1.41 2.07
CA GLY A 179 0.87 1.72 3.49
C GLY A 179 1.61 3.03 3.77
N PRO A 180 2.02 3.27 5.03
CA PRO A 180 2.50 4.57 5.48
C PRO A 180 3.69 5.13 4.69
N ASN A 181 4.77 4.38 4.57
CA ASN A 181 5.98 4.86 3.89
C ASN A 181 5.72 5.12 2.40
N SER A 182 4.90 4.28 1.75
CA SER A 182 4.54 4.44 0.35
C SER A 182 3.53 5.57 0.10
N ALA A 183 2.83 6.06 1.13
CA ALA A 183 1.93 7.19 0.99
C ALA A 183 2.70 8.49 0.68
N MET A 184 3.81 8.74 1.37
CA MET A 184 4.70 9.87 1.06
C MET A 184 5.30 9.74 -0.34
N GLU A 185 5.84 8.57 -0.69
CA GLU A 185 6.46 8.33 -2.00
C GLU A 185 5.45 8.48 -3.14
N MET A 186 4.21 8.03 -2.96
CA MET A 186 3.12 8.25 -3.90
C MET A 186 2.86 9.74 -4.13
N MET A 187 2.76 10.54 -3.06
CA MET A 187 2.54 11.98 -3.18
C MET A 187 3.74 12.69 -3.82
N LEU A 188 4.97 12.31 -3.48
CA LEU A 188 6.17 12.85 -4.12
C LEU A 188 6.21 12.52 -5.61
N ALA A 189 5.82 11.32 -6.02
CA ALA A 189 5.71 10.95 -7.44
C ALA A 189 4.61 11.76 -8.15
N MET A 190 3.47 12.01 -7.50
CA MET A 190 2.43 12.88 -8.03
C MET A 190 2.94 14.31 -8.20
N ILE A 191 3.63 14.87 -7.21
CA ILE A 191 4.22 16.21 -7.27
C ILE A 191 5.26 16.29 -8.41
N GLU A 192 6.10 15.26 -8.57
CA GLU A 192 7.07 15.19 -9.67
C GLU A 192 6.39 15.22 -11.04
N SER A 193 5.29 14.48 -11.20
CA SER A 193 4.54 14.41 -12.46
C SER A 193 3.80 15.71 -12.80
N GLN A 194 3.39 16.48 -11.78
CA GLN A 194 2.63 17.74 -11.94
C GLN A 194 3.54 18.95 -12.09
N PHE A 195 4.70 18.93 -11.49
CA PHE A 195 5.64 20.04 -11.47
C PHE A 195 7.03 19.63 -11.97
N ASN A 196 7.97 19.33 -11.08
CA ASN A 196 9.33 18.96 -11.47
C ASN A 196 10.11 18.27 -10.31
N ARG A 197 11.25 17.67 -10.68
CA ARG A 197 12.19 17.01 -9.74
C ARG A 197 12.83 17.97 -8.75
N SER A 198 13.04 19.22 -9.11
CA SER A 198 13.69 20.20 -8.22
C SER A 198 12.82 20.48 -7.00
N LEU A 199 11.50 20.58 -7.19
CA LEU A 199 10.53 20.74 -6.10
C LEU A 199 10.55 19.52 -5.17
N VAL A 200 10.49 18.31 -5.72
CA VAL A 200 10.55 17.06 -4.94
C VAL A 200 11.84 16.97 -4.13
N ARG A 201 12.97 17.36 -4.72
CA ARG A 201 14.25 17.39 -4.00
C ARG A 201 14.20 18.35 -2.81
N ALA A 202 13.68 19.56 -2.99
CA ALA A 202 13.55 20.54 -1.90
C ALA A 202 12.60 20.05 -0.79
N ILE A 203 11.49 19.37 -1.15
CA ILE A 203 10.60 18.73 -0.18
C ILE A 203 11.34 17.67 0.62
N ARG A 204 12.07 16.77 -0.05
CA ARG A 204 12.85 15.72 0.62
C ARG A 204 13.91 16.29 1.56
N GLU A 205 14.58 17.38 1.18
CA GLU A 205 15.55 18.06 2.03
C GLU A 205 14.91 18.59 3.33
N ILE A 206 13.73 19.20 3.27
CA ILE A 206 13.00 19.69 4.45
C ILE A 206 12.53 18.52 5.33
N LEU A 207 11.94 17.51 4.73
CA LEU A 207 11.45 16.33 5.46
C LEU A 207 12.59 15.43 5.96
N SER A 208 13.84 15.76 5.65
CA SER A 208 15.03 14.97 5.98
C SER A 208 14.94 13.50 5.56
N CYS A 209 14.17 13.24 4.50
CA CYS A 209 13.93 11.88 4.02
C CYS A 209 15.14 11.24 3.37
N ASP A 210 16.16 12.03 2.97
CA ASP A 210 17.22 11.55 2.09
C ASP A 210 18.65 11.73 2.57
N GLN A 211 18.92 12.54 3.57
CA GLN A 211 20.29 12.86 3.92
C GLN A 211 21.07 11.72 4.61
N ALA A 212 20.39 10.63 4.95
CA ALA A 212 21.08 9.44 5.45
C ALA A 212 21.73 8.61 4.32
N SER A 213 21.63 9.02 3.06
CA SER A 213 21.71 8.02 2.01
C SER A 213 22.75 8.19 0.93
N GLU A 214 23.48 9.29 0.79
CA GLU A 214 24.60 9.26 -0.16
C GLU A 214 25.72 8.28 0.25
N GLY A 215 25.84 7.95 1.55
CA GLY A 215 26.77 6.92 2.05
C GLY A 215 26.11 5.57 2.40
N ARG A 216 24.79 5.52 2.59
CA ARG A 216 24.01 4.29 2.88
C ARG A 216 23.13 3.84 1.73
N GLN A 217 22.93 4.64 0.69
CA GLN A 217 22.15 4.30 -0.50
C GLN A 217 22.70 3.09 -1.26
N THR A 218 23.97 2.73 -1.07
CA THR A 218 24.53 1.51 -1.67
C THR A 218 24.04 0.23 -0.99
N ILE A 219 23.33 0.30 0.15
CA ILE A 219 22.82 -0.88 0.88
C ILE A 219 21.30 -0.85 1.11
N LEU A 220 20.63 0.34 1.06
CA LEU A 220 19.20 0.45 1.42
C LEU A 220 18.34 1.29 0.46
N HIS A 221 18.95 1.94 -0.56
CA HIS A 221 18.23 2.83 -1.49
C HIS A 221 18.70 2.65 -2.94
N GLY A 222 18.47 1.49 -3.45
CA GLY A 222 17.61 1.45 -4.60
C GLY A 222 16.22 1.90 -4.12
N PRO A 223 15.43 2.60 -4.94
CA PRO A 223 14.02 2.81 -4.61
C PRO A 223 13.47 1.48 -4.09
N VAL A 224 12.53 1.50 -3.14
CA VAL A 224 11.87 0.27 -2.67
C VAL A 224 11.30 -0.51 -3.86
N THR A 225 11.04 0.18 -4.98
CA THR A 225 10.87 -0.39 -6.31
C THR A 225 12.08 -1.22 -6.77
N ASP A 226 13.34 -0.80 -6.55
CA ASP A 226 14.51 -1.59 -7.00
C ASP A 226 14.82 -2.78 -6.08
N VAL A 227 14.40 -2.78 -4.83
CA VAL A 227 14.54 -4.00 -3.99
C VAL A 227 13.47 -5.04 -4.38
N LEU A 228 12.30 -4.64 -4.86
CA LEU A 228 11.29 -5.54 -5.43
C LEU A 228 11.47 -5.74 -6.95
N THR A 229 12.01 -4.75 -7.67
CA THR A 229 12.34 -4.85 -9.11
C THR A 229 13.76 -5.33 -9.39
N SER A 230 14.68 -5.31 -8.41
CA SER A 230 15.98 -6.01 -8.50
C SER A 230 15.88 -7.50 -8.22
N ARG A 231 14.74 -8.01 -7.74
CA ARG A 231 14.50 -9.45 -7.75
C ARG A 231 14.31 -9.87 -9.20
N PRO A 232 15.12 -10.83 -9.70
CA PRO A 232 14.88 -11.39 -11.03
C PRO A 232 13.42 -11.83 -11.14
N ALA A 233 12.78 -11.57 -12.28
CA ALA A 233 11.41 -12.00 -12.54
C ALA A 233 11.19 -13.49 -12.17
N ALA A 234 12.18 -14.32 -12.46
CA ALA A 234 12.18 -15.72 -12.08
C ALA A 234 12.11 -15.99 -10.57
N LEU A 235 12.66 -15.11 -9.72
CA LEU A 235 12.53 -15.26 -8.26
C LEU A 235 11.12 -14.92 -7.76
N ASN A 236 10.53 -13.88 -8.31
CA ASN A 236 9.16 -13.51 -7.99
C ASN A 236 8.19 -14.60 -8.46
N GLU A 237 8.39 -15.13 -9.67
CA GLU A 237 7.59 -16.24 -10.20
C GLU A 237 7.75 -17.51 -9.35
N ALA A 238 8.97 -17.83 -8.88
CA ALA A 238 9.21 -18.93 -7.95
C ALA A 238 8.41 -18.76 -6.65
N ILE A 239 8.43 -17.59 -6.06
CA ILE A 239 7.70 -17.29 -4.81
C ILE A 239 6.18 -17.38 -5.05
N THR A 240 5.68 -16.84 -6.13
CA THR A 240 4.26 -16.93 -6.51
C THR A 240 3.82 -18.39 -6.69
N LEU A 241 4.64 -19.24 -7.34
CA LEU A 241 4.36 -20.66 -7.47
C LEU A 241 4.34 -21.36 -6.11
N MET A 242 5.26 -21.02 -5.20
CA MET A 242 5.27 -21.56 -3.84
C MET A 242 4.02 -21.17 -3.06
N GLU A 243 3.59 -19.91 -3.14
CA GLU A 243 2.40 -19.39 -2.46
C GLU A 243 1.11 -20.03 -3.01
N ALA A 244 1.05 -20.27 -4.31
CA ALA A 244 -0.08 -20.93 -4.95
C ALA A 244 -0.19 -22.45 -4.63
N ASN A 245 0.88 -23.07 -4.13
CA ASN A 245 0.96 -24.51 -3.88
C ASN A 245 1.35 -24.82 -2.43
N ILE A 246 0.71 -24.17 -1.46
CA ILE A 246 1.00 -24.35 -0.02
C ILE A 246 0.56 -25.71 0.48
N GLU A 247 -0.63 -26.16 0.08
CA GLU A 247 -1.23 -27.44 0.52
C GLU A 247 -0.52 -28.66 -0.11
N GLU A 248 -0.18 -28.54 -1.40
CA GLU A 248 0.58 -29.56 -2.13
C GLU A 248 1.93 -28.99 -2.59
N PRO A 249 2.94 -28.92 -1.72
CA PRO A 249 4.18 -28.23 -2.02
C PRO A 249 4.95 -28.87 -3.18
N LEU A 250 5.29 -28.06 -4.17
CA LEU A 250 6.15 -28.46 -5.28
C LEU A 250 7.54 -28.85 -4.77
N SER A 251 8.12 -29.92 -5.31
CA SER A 251 9.51 -30.22 -5.06
C SER A 251 10.43 -29.15 -5.66
N PRO A 252 11.68 -28.98 -5.16
CA PRO A 252 12.63 -28.05 -5.77
C PRO A 252 12.89 -28.35 -7.26
N GLU A 253 12.80 -29.59 -7.66
CA GLU A 253 12.93 -30.07 -9.03
C GLU A 253 11.75 -29.63 -9.89
N ASP A 254 10.53 -29.78 -9.39
CA ASP A 254 9.32 -29.37 -10.09
C ASP A 254 9.24 -27.85 -10.22
N LEU A 255 9.58 -27.13 -9.14
CA LEU A 255 9.64 -25.68 -9.14
C LEU A 255 10.66 -25.17 -10.18
N ALA A 256 11.86 -25.76 -10.22
CA ALA A 256 12.87 -25.39 -11.21
C ALA A 256 12.39 -25.69 -12.65
N ARG A 257 11.66 -26.81 -12.84
CA ARG A 257 11.07 -27.17 -14.14
C ARG A 257 10.01 -26.17 -14.58
N CYS A 258 9.11 -25.75 -13.69
CA CYS A 258 8.10 -24.72 -13.99
C CYS A 258 8.75 -23.42 -14.45
N LEU A 259 9.90 -23.06 -13.90
CA LEU A 259 10.66 -21.85 -14.21
C LEU A 259 11.64 -22.01 -15.38
N SER A 260 11.63 -23.16 -16.07
CA SER A 260 12.55 -23.46 -17.16
C SER A 260 14.04 -23.31 -16.79
N MET A 261 14.40 -23.62 -15.54
CA MET A 261 15.78 -23.55 -15.03
C MET A 261 16.22 -24.83 -14.36
N SER A 262 17.54 -24.99 -14.14
CA SER A 262 18.07 -26.10 -13.36
C SER A 262 17.89 -25.85 -11.85
N ARG A 263 17.79 -26.92 -11.05
CA ARG A 263 17.78 -26.83 -9.59
C ARG A 263 18.93 -25.99 -9.04
N ARG A 264 20.16 -26.14 -9.59
CA ARG A 264 21.32 -25.35 -9.17
C ARG A 264 21.16 -23.85 -9.44
N GLN A 265 20.50 -23.47 -10.54
CA GLN A 265 20.18 -22.10 -10.84
C GLN A 265 19.15 -21.55 -9.85
N LEU A 266 18.11 -22.34 -9.52
CA LEU A 266 17.11 -21.98 -8.51
C LEU A 266 17.75 -21.79 -7.13
N GLU A 267 18.60 -22.72 -6.69
CA GLU A 267 19.31 -22.60 -5.41
C GLU A 267 20.21 -21.36 -5.37
N ARG A 268 20.96 -21.07 -6.45
CA ARG A 268 21.80 -19.88 -6.56
C ARG A 268 20.94 -18.61 -6.55
N LEU A 269 19.80 -18.61 -7.24
CA LEU A 269 18.87 -17.48 -7.28
C LEU A 269 18.39 -17.11 -5.87
N PHE A 270 17.92 -18.09 -5.09
CA PHE A 270 17.46 -17.88 -3.72
C PHE A 270 18.62 -17.49 -2.79
N GLN A 271 19.77 -18.13 -2.92
CA GLN A 271 20.94 -17.82 -2.08
C GLN A 271 21.47 -16.40 -2.33
N THR A 272 21.50 -15.96 -3.59
CA THR A 272 22.02 -14.62 -3.96
C THR A 272 21.09 -13.50 -3.49
N HIS A 273 19.77 -13.71 -3.58
CA HIS A 273 18.81 -12.62 -3.35
C HIS A 273 18.09 -12.67 -2.00
N LEU A 274 18.03 -13.84 -1.35
CA LEU A 274 17.33 -14.06 -0.09
C LEU A 274 18.22 -14.67 1.00
N GLU A 275 19.48 -15.03 0.67
CA GLU A 275 20.46 -15.65 1.58
C GLU A 275 19.98 -16.96 2.22
N ILE A 276 18.97 -17.61 1.65
CA ILE A 276 18.41 -18.87 2.12
C ILE A 276 18.14 -19.82 0.95
N SER A 277 18.00 -21.13 1.23
CA SER A 277 17.62 -22.09 0.19
C SER A 277 16.14 -22.00 -0.18
N PRO A 278 15.75 -22.42 -1.41
CA PRO A 278 14.35 -22.49 -1.83
C PRO A 278 13.47 -23.28 -0.86
N SER A 279 13.94 -24.46 -0.42
CA SER A 279 13.20 -25.30 0.53
C SER A 279 12.98 -24.62 1.89
N ARG A 280 13.97 -23.88 2.38
CA ARG A 280 13.85 -23.13 3.64
C ARG A 280 12.93 -21.94 3.52
N HIS A 281 12.93 -21.27 2.36
CA HIS A 281 11.97 -20.20 2.06
C HIS A 281 10.54 -20.74 2.03
N TYR A 282 10.33 -21.85 1.31
CA TYR A 282 9.03 -22.49 1.20
C TYR A 282 8.49 -22.97 2.55
N LEU A 283 9.36 -23.53 3.40
CA LEU A 283 8.98 -23.90 4.76
C LEU A 283 8.50 -22.68 5.55
N LYS A 284 9.18 -21.54 5.44
CA LYS A 284 8.76 -20.29 6.09
C LYS A 284 7.38 -19.83 5.62
N LEU A 285 7.10 -19.86 4.33
CA LEU A 285 5.78 -19.50 3.77
C LEU A 285 4.68 -20.40 4.33
N ARG A 286 4.89 -21.71 4.35
CA ARG A 286 3.94 -22.70 4.88
C ARG A 286 3.69 -22.51 6.39
N LEU A 287 4.72 -22.22 7.16
CA LEU A 287 4.60 -21.92 8.59
C LEU A 287 3.88 -20.60 8.86
N ALA A 288 4.13 -19.57 8.06
CA ALA A 288 3.43 -18.30 8.15
C ALA A 288 1.93 -18.47 7.83
N PHE A 289 1.60 -19.25 6.80
CA PHE A 289 0.22 -19.59 6.47
C PHE A 289 -0.46 -20.36 7.63
N ALA A 290 0.21 -21.39 8.20
CA ALA A 290 -0.31 -22.13 9.33
C ALA A 290 -0.53 -21.25 10.57
N HIS A 291 0.38 -20.32 10.85
CA HIS A 291 0.26 -19.38 11.98
C HIS A 291 -1.01 -18.53 11.82
N LYS A 292 -1.22 -17.97 10.64
CA LYS A 292 -2.41 -17.17 10.32
C LYS A 292 -3.69 -17.99 10.48
N GLN A 293 -3.73 -19.23 9.99
CA GLN A 293 -4.89 -20.11 10.14
C GLN A 293 -5.16 -20.46 11.62
N LEU A 294 -4.11 -20.62 12.43
CA LEU A 294 -4.27 -20.84 13.88
C LEU A 294 -4.89 -19.64 14.60
N GLU A 295 -4.64 -18.43 14.13
CA GLU A 295 -5.20 -17.20 14.72
C GLU A 295 -6.62 -16.91 14.24
N GLU A 296 -6.90 -17.15 12.96
CA GLU A 296 -8.12 -16.69 12.30
C GLU A 296 -9.22 -17.75 12.16
N SER A 297 -8.89 -19.04 12.33
CA SER A 297 -9.86 -20.14 12.17
C SER A 297 -10.06 -20.97 13.43
N SER A 298 -11.19 -21.69 13.49
CA SER A 298 -11.48 -22.69 14.51
C SER A 298 -11.10 -24.11 14.11
N GLU A 299 -10.42 -24.30 12.96
CA GLU A 299 -10.00 -25.61 12.47
C GLU A 299 -9.04 -26.31 13.43
N SER A 300 -9.02 -27.63 13.37
CA SER A 300 -8.11 -28.41 14.22
C SER A 300 -6.65 -28.19 13.80
N ILE A 301 -5.73 -28.24 14.78
CA ILE A 301 -4.28 -28.10 14.53
C ILE A 301 -3.80 -29.13 13.49
N ILE A 302 -4.41 -30.32 13.47
CA ILE A 302 -4.09 -31.37 12.49
C ILE A 302 -4.50 -30.94 11.10
N GLN A 303 -5.72 -30.40 10.94
CA GLN A 303 -6.22 -29.94 9.65
C GLN A 303 -5.39 -28.79 9.13
N ILE A 304 -5.05 -27.81 9.99
CA ILE A 304 -4.17 -26.69 9.62
C ILE A 304 -2.78 -27.18 9.19
N GLY A 305 -2.23 -28.19 9.87
CA GLY A 305 -0.97 -28.81 9.44
C GLY A 305 -1.06 -29.43 8.05
N LEU A 306 -2.16 -30.13 7.74
CA LEU A 306 -2.39 -30.73 6.43
C LEU A 306 -2.59 -29.66 5.34
N SER A 307 -3.44 -28.68 5.55
CA SER A 307 -3.67 -27.59 4.58
C SER A 307 -2.45 -26.68 4.40
N SER A 308 -1.48 -26.74 5.31
CA SER A 308 -0.17 -26.12 5.18
C SER A 308 0.88 -27.03 4.54
N GLY A 309 0.46 -28.17 3.98
CA GLY A 309 1.30 -29.11 3.24
C GLY A 309 2.19 -30.02 4.09
N PHE A 310 1.92 -30.18 5.40
CA PHE A 310 2.67 -31.11 6.24
C PHE A 310 2.01 -32.48 6.25
N VAL A 311 2.82 -33.53 5.94
CA VAL A 311 2.35 -34.91 5.93
C VAL A 311 2.18 -35.55 7.32
N SER A 312 2.74 -34.90 8.36
CA SER A 312 2.57 -35.37 9.75
C SER A 312 2.45 -34.25 10.75
N SER A 313 1.53 -34.39 11.69
CA SER A 313 1.27 -33.44 12.75
C SER A 313 2.48 -33.22 13.68
N SER A 314 3.29 -34.26 13.92
CA SER A 314 4.52 -34.16 14.72
C SER A 314 5.59 -33.35 13.99
N HIS A 315 5.78 -33.56 12.70
CA HIS A 315 6.71 -32.77 11.91
C HIS A 315 6.26 -31.29 11.84
N PHE A 316 4.98 -31.05 11.61
CA PHE A 316 4.40 -29.69 11.68
C PHE A 316 4.70 -29.01 13.01
N SER A 317 4.35 -29.65 14.13
CA SER A 317 4.50 -29.07 15.47
C SER A 317 5.96 -28.77 15.82
N ASN A 318 6.89 -29.62 15.41
CA ASN A 318 8.33 -29.39 15.60
C ASN A 318 8.83 -28.21 14.77
N CYS A 319 8.57 -28.20 13.45
CA CYS A 319 8.97 -27.09 12.58
C CYS A 319 8.36 -25.75 13.03
N PHE A 320 7.10 -25.77 13.47
CA PHE A 320 6.42 -24.59 13.97
C PHE A 320 7.07 -24.06 15.25
N LYS A 321 7.35 -24.95 16.21
CA LYS A 321 8.03 -24.59 17.46
C LYS A 321 9.45 -24.09 17.22
N ASP A 322 10.19 -24.73 16.33
CA ASP A 322 11.57 -24.32 15.98
C ASP A 322 11.60 -22.94 15.33
N HIS A 323 10.54 -22.59 14.57
CA HIS A 323 10.46 -21.31 13.87
C HIS A 323 9.93 -20.17 14.75
N PHE A 324 8.87 -20.39 15.55
CA PHE A 324 8.21 -19.36 16.34
C PHE A 324 8.57 -19.37 17.83
N GLY A 325 9.26 -20.39 18.32
CA GLY A 325 9.64 -20.53 19.74
C GLY A 325 8.54 -21.12 20.64
N TYR A 326 7.33 -21.34 20.12
CA TYR A 326 6.19 -21.94 20.83
C TYR A 326 5.42 -22.91 19.92
N SER A 327 4.68 -23.84 20.53
CA SER A 327 3.93 -24.83 19.75
C SER A 327 2.59 -24.29 19.24
N PRO A 328 2.01 -24.91 18.17
CA PRO A 328 0.66 -24.57 17.69
C PRO A 328 -0.40 -24.61 18.78
N THR A 329 -0.30 -25.58 19.69
CA THR A 329 -1.22 -25.74 20.84
C THR A 329 -1.09 -24.57 21.82
N GLN A 330 0.13 -24.10 22.10
CA GLN A 330 0.36 -22.94 22.97
C GLN A 330 -0.21 -21.65 22.37
N LEU A 331 -0.06 -21.44 21.06
CA LEU A 331 -0.66 -20.30 20.38
C LEU A 331 -2.19 -20.32 20.52
N ARG A 332 -2.83 -21.44 20.20
CA ARG A 332 -4.29 -21.60 20.29
C ARG A 332 -4.82 -21.41 21.73
N GLN A 333 -4.13 -21.92 22.74
CA GLN A 333 -4.48 -21.73 24.14
C GLN A 333 -4.29 -20.29 24.61
N GLY A 334 -3.28 -19.57 24.10
CA GLY A 334 -3.07 -18.16 24.38
C GLY A 334 -4.18 -17.27 23.84
N LEU A 335 -4.73 -17.61 22.67
CA LEU A 335 -5.86 -16.91 22.05
C LEU A 335 -7.16 -17.14 22.85
N ASN A 336 -7.44 -18.38 23.27
CA ASN A 336 -8.63 -18.74 24.05
C ASN A 336 -8.64 -18.15 25.48
N ARG A 337 -7.52 -17.65 26.00
CA ARG A 337 -7.45 -16.95 27.29
C ARG A 337 -7.65 -15.44 27.20
N LYS A 338 -7.70 -14.89 25.98
CA LYS A 338 -7.90 -13.46 25.71
C LYS A 338 -9.33 -13.12 25.30
N LEU A 339 -10.18 -14.13 25.09
CA LEU A 339 -11.62 -14.06 24.91
C LEU A 339 -12.31 -14.35 26.25
#